data_bb839695a01d075857d16d2a4122a9af
#
_entry.id   bb839695a01d075857d16d2a4122a9af
#
_cell.length_a   1.000
_cell.length_b   1.000
_cell.length_c   1.000
_cell.angle_alpha   90.00
_cell.angle_beta   90.00
_cell.angle_gamma   90.00
#
_symmetry.space_group_name_H-M   'P 1'
#
loop_
_entity.id
_entity.type
_entity.pdbx_description
1 polymer ?
#
loop_
_entity_poly.entity_id
_entity_poly.type
_entity_poly.pdbx_seq_one_letter_code
_entity_poly.pdbx_strand_id
1 'polypeptide(L)'
;RRGFGQTMRKDNWWVAPVLTFIGLGAFVVYSTWAAFQGEHYTFGNYLSPFYSPELFGNSSHALFGPPPSWLPSWLPFSPALLILWAPGGFRFTCYYYRGAYYKSMWADPPACAVGEPRHNYRGERKFPLILQNVHRYFLYLALLFLFFLAYDAWNAMWFAGADGKQHFGVGVGTIVLTANVL
;
A
#
# COMPACT_ATOMS: atom_id res chain seq x y z
N ARG A 1 -24.86 -3.82 29.43
CA ARG A 1 -23.78 -3.71 28.38
C ARG A 1 -22.82 -4.86 28.56
N ARG A 2 -22.39 -5.49 27.46
CA ARG A 2 -21.37 -6.54 27.49
C ARG A 2 -20.00 -5.89 27.61
N GLY A 3 -19.12 -6.43 28.46
CA GLY A 3 -17.72 -6.03 28.52
C GLY A 3 -16.96 -6.50 27.25
N PHE A 4 -15.75 -5.98 27.04
CA PHE A 4 -14.92 -6.35 25.90
C PHE A 4 -14.72 -7.87 25.81
N GLY A 5 -14.95 -8.42 24.63
CA GLY A 5 -14.84 -9.85 24.36
C GLY A 5 -15.96 -10.72 24.91
N GLN A 6 -16.88 -10.17 25.69
CA GLN A 6 -18.03 -10.94 26.21
C GLN A 6 -18.99 -11.31 25.08
N THR A 7 -19.34 -12.60 24.99
CA THR A 7 -20.25 -13.13 23.97
C THR A 7 -20.94 -14.39 24.45
N MET A 8 -22.12 -14.65 23.87
CA MET A 8 -22.81 -15.92 24.00
C MET A 8 -22.45 -16.90 22.87
N ARG A 9 -21.61 -16.49 21.93
CA ARG A 9 -21.18 -17.33 20.81
C ARG A 9 -20.26 -18.45 21.31
N LYS A 10 -20.47 -19.65 20.74
CA LYS A 10 -19.64 -20.84 21.01
C LYS A 10 -18.69 -21.18 19.87
N ASP A 11 -18.77 -20.45 18.74
CA ASP A 11 -17.93 -20.62 17.57
C ASP A 11 -16.59 -19.89 17.72
N ASN A 12 -15.64 -20.22 16.84
CA ASN A 12 -14.29 -19.63 16.83
C ASN A 12 -14.30 -18.22 16.17
N TRP A 13 -15.15 -17.32 16.64
CA TRP A 13 -15.33 -15.96 16.11
C TRP A 13 -14.05 -15.14 16.08
N TRP A 14 -13.12 -15.41 16.96
CA TRP A 14 -11.85 -14.68 17.13
C TRP A 14 -10.81 -15.03 16.06
N VAL A 15 -10.91 -16.19 15.40
CA VAL A 15 -9.89 -16.67 14.43
C VAL A 15 -9.73 -15.70 13.27
N ALA A 16 -10.81 -15.27 12.64
CA ALA A 16 -10.73 -14.36 11.49
C ALA A 16 -10.12 -12.99 11.85
N PRO A 17 -10.52 -12.31 12.93
CA PRO A 17 -9.83 -11.07 13.37
C PRO A 17 -8.35 -11.27 13.69
N VAL A 18 -7.98 -12.38 14.36
CA VAL A 18 -6.59 -12.65 14.73
C VAL A 18 -5.74 -12.93 13.48
N LEU A 19 -6.20 -13.75 12.55
CA LEU A 19 -5.48 -14.01 11.30
C LEU A 19 -5.31 -12.74 10.47
N THR A 20 -6.34 -11.90 10.40
CA THR A 20 -6.24 -10.59 9.72
C THR A 20 -5.25 -9.67 10.44
N PHE A 21 -5.26 -9.64 11.78
CA PHE A 21 -4.30 -8.86 12.55
C PHE A 21 -2.86 -9.29 12.28
N ILE A 22 -2.59 -10.59 12.32
CA ILE A 22 -1.25 -11.13 12.08
C ILE A 22 -0.81 -10.86 10.63
N GLY A 23 -1.64 -11.22 9.64
CA GLY A 23 -1.29 -11.05 8.23
C GLY A 23 -1.13 -9.59 7.83
N LEU A 24 -2.06 -8.72 8.22
CA LEU A 24 -1.97 -7.30 7.93
C LEU A 24 -0.86 -6.61 8.71
N GLY A 25 -0.65 -6.99 9.97
CA GLY A 25 0.45 -6.49 10.79
C GLY A 25 1.81 -6.86 10.20
N ALA A 26 2.00 -8.12 9.81
CA ALA A 26 3.22 -8.56 9.14
C ALA A 26 3.45 -7.81 7.81
N PHE A 27 2.39 -7.61 7.02
CA PHE A 27 2.47 -6.83 5.79
C PHE A 27 2.89 -5.37 6.06
N VAL A 28 2.30 -4.70 7.06
CA VAL A 28 2.65 -3.32 7.42
C VAL A 28 4.11 -3.22 7.87
N VAL A 29 4.56 -4.14 8.74
CA VAL A 29 5.96 -4.18 9.19
C VAL A 29 6.92 -4.39 8.02
N TYR A 30 6.64 -5.40 7.17
CA TYR A 30 7.48 -5.69 6.00
C TYR A 30 7.51 -4.53 5.00
N SER A 31 6.35 -3.96 4.66
CA SER A 31 6.27 -2.88 3.67
C SER A 31 6.93 -1.59 4.18
N THR A 32 6.82 -1.32 5.47
CA THR A 32 7.53 -0.19 6.10
C THR A 32 9.04 -0.40 6.06
N TRP A 33 9.51 -1.59 6.44
CA TRP A 33 10.92 -1.93 6.34
C TRP A 33 11.43 -1.82 4.90
N ALA A 34 10.70 -2.38 3.93
CA ALA A 34 11.06 -2.32 2.51
C ALA A 34 11.08 -0.87 1.98
N ALA A 35 10.13 -0.03 2.42
CA ALA A 35 10.11 1.39 2.05
C ALA A 35 11.33 2.17 2.55
N PHE A 36 11.87 1.80 3.71
CA PHE A 36 13.06 2.44 4.27
C PHE A 36 14.38 1.96 3.67
N GLN A 37 14.39 0.84 2.90
CA GLN A 37 15.64 0.35 2.30
C GLN A 37 16.22 1.35 1.29
N GLY A 38 15.40 1.91 0.41
CA GLY A 38 15.85 2.88 -0.60
C GLY A 38 16.83 2.31 -1.63
N GLU A 39 17.00 0.98 -1.67
CA GLU A 39 17.97 0.26 -2.48
C GLU A 39 17.33 -0.96 -3.16
N HIS A 40 18.00 -1.51 -4.18
CA HIS A 40 17.60 -2.75 -4.86
C HIS A 40 16.17 -2.75 -5.44
N TYR A 41 15.64 -1.58 -5.80
CA TYR A 41 14.29 -1.44 -6.35
C TYR A 41 14.25 -1.40 -7.88
N THR A 42 15.41 -1.42 -8.53
CA THR A 42 15.53 -1.47 -10.00
C THR A 42 16.40 -2.64 -10.43
N PHE A 43 16.07 -3.24 -11.55
CA PHE A 43 16.87 -4.28 -12.21
C PHE A 43 16.71 -4.19 -13.72
N GLY A 44 17.76 -3.70 -14.41
CA GLY A 44 17.70 -3.42 -15.84
C GLY A 44 16.62 -2.38 -16.15
N ASN A 45 15.64 -2.77 -16.97
CA ASN A 45 14.49 -1.94 -17.33
C ASN A 45 13.27 -2.14 -16.40
N TYR A 46 13.44 -2.87 -15.29
CA TYR A 46 12.38 -3.08 -14.32
C TYR A 46 12.49 -2.12 -13.14
N LEU A 47 11.37 -1.49 -12.80
CA LEU A 47 11.19 -0.73 -11.56
C LEU A 47 10.20 -1.48 -10.66
N SER A 48 10.53 -1.61 -9.38
CA SER A 48 9.62 -2.20 -8.40
C SER A 48 8.32 -1.39 -8.31
N PRO A 49 7.13 -2.02 -8.38
CA PRO A 49 5.86 -1.32 -8.24
C PRO A 49 5.72 -0.53 -6.95
N PHE A 50 6.44 -0.95 -5.91
CA PHE A 50 6.46 -0.30 -4.61
C PHE A 50 7.17 1.07 -4.63
N TYR A 51 8.00 1.30 -5.66
CA TYR A 51 8.76 2.54 -5.87
C TYR A 51 8.28 3.32 -7.10
N SER A 52 7.22 2.86 -7.79
CA SER A 52 6.64 3.54 -8.94
C SER A 52 5.46 4.45 -8.55
N PRO A 53 5.41 5.71 -9.06
CA PRO A 53 6.43 6.40 -9.85
C PRO A 53 7.64 6.85 -9.00
N GLU A 54 8.85 6.67 -9.51
CA GLU A 54 10.05 7.22 -8.88
C GLU A 54 10.12 8.72 -9.16
N LEU A 55 9.70 9.54 -8.20
CA LEU A 55 9.70 11.01 -8.38
C LEU A 55 11.13 11.55 -8.41
N PHE A 56 11.93 11.18 -7.40
CA PHE A 56 13.34 11.52 -7.29
C PHE A 56 14.14 10.27 -6.96
N GLY A 57 15.27 10.08 -7.61
CA GLY A 57 16.15 8.95 -7.37
C GLY A 57 17.34 8.96 -8.30
N ASN A 58 18.18 7.94 -8.17
CA ASN A 58 19.40 7.82 -8.97
C ASN A 58 19.25 6.83 -10.14
N SER A 59 18.04 6.31 -10.38
CA SER A 59 17.79 5.38 -11.48
C SER A 59 17.42 6.11 -12.77
N SER A 60 17.45 5.38 -13.88
CA SER A 60 16.95 5.87 -15.18
C SER A 60 15.42 6.07 -15.22
N HIS A 61 14.71 5.62 -14.20
CA HIS A 61 13.26 5.75 -14.08
C HIS A 61 12.82 7.01 -13.33
N ALA A 62 13.77 7.74 -12.71
CA ALA A 62 13.47 8.96 -11.95
C ALA A 62 12.89 10.06 -12.83
N LEU A 63 11.70 10.54 -12.49
CA LEU A 63 10.97 11.56 -13.28
C LEU A 63 11.63 12.94 -13.19
N PHE A 64 12.13 13.30 -12.01
CA PHE A 64 12.71 14.64 -11.72
C PHE A 64 14.22 14.58 -11.42
N GLY A 65 14.85 13.42 -11.63
CA GLY A 65 16.29 13.24 -11.41
C GLY A 65 16.68 13.00 -9.95
N PRO A 66 17.92 13.34 -9.56
CA PRO A 66 18.46 12.99 -8.26
C PRO A 66 17.73 13.66 -7.11
N PRO A 67 17.86 13.11 -5.87
CA PRO A 67 17.24 13.69 -4.68
C PRO A 67 17.60 15.17 -4.51
N PRO A 68 16.64 16.02 -4.12
CA PRO A 68 16.87 17.45 -3.98
C PRO A 68 17.87 17.75 -2.85
N SER A 69 18.78 18.68 -3.09
CA SER A 69 19.85 19.07 -2.14
C SER A 69 19.36 19.70 -0.82
N TRP A 70 18.11 20.15 -0.77
CA TRP A 70 17.50 20.69 0.45
C TRP A 70 17.06 19.60 1.44
N LEU A 71 17.12 18.33 1.03
CA LEU A 71 16.73 17.23 1.92
C LEU A 71 17.76 17.07 3.04
N PRO A 72 17.34 17.04 4.33
CA PRO A 72 18.28 16.89 5.43
C PRO A 72 19.01 15.54 5.38
N SER A 73 20.31 15.53 5.58
CA SER A 73 21.14 14.31 5.53
C SER A 73 20.82 13.28 6.62
N TRP A 74 20.14 13.71 7.70
CA TRP A 74 19.68 12.82 8.76
C TRP A 74 18.41 12.03 8.41
N LEU A 75 17.68 12.45 7.37
CA LEU A 75 16.47 11.78 6.92
C LEU A 75 16.85 10.71 5.89
N PRO A 76 16.62 9.41 6.17
CA PRO A 76 16.85 8.39 5.17
C PRO A 76 15.93 8.63 3.98
N PHE A 77 16.55 8.96 2.84
CA PHE A 77 15.80 9.19 1.61
C PHE A 77 15.44 7.86 0.98
N SER A 78 14.16 7.62 0.80
CA SER A 78 13.64 6.55 -0.04
C SER A 78 12.57 7.09 -0.98
N PRO A 79 12.68 6.87 -2.30
CA PRO A 79 11.65 7.29 -3.26
C PRO A 79 10.27 6.77 -2.90
N ALA A 80 10.17 5.55 -2.35
CA ALA A 80 8.92 4.94 -1.93
C ALA A 80 8.17 5.77 -0.87
N LEU A 81 8.86 6.39 0.07
CA LEU A 81 8.23 7.18 1.12
C LEU A 81 7.48 8.41 0.58
N LEU A 82 7.92 8.94 -0.56
CA LEU A 82 7.26 10.10 -1.20
C LEU A 82 5.91 9.75 -1.80
N ILE A 83 5.68 8.50 -2.14
CA ILE A 83 4.52 8.09 -2.95
C ILE A 83 3.55 7.16 -2.20
N LEU A 84 4.04 6.32 -1.27
CA LEU A 84 3.23 5.27 -0.64
C LEU A 84 2.06 5.78 0.20
N TRP A 85 2.08 7.04 0.62
CA TRP A 85 0.96 7.64 1.33
C TRP A 85 -0.33 7.68 0.49
N ALA A 86 -0.22 7.75 -0.84
CA ALA A 86 -1.37 7.82 -1.73
C ALA A 86 -2.11 6.47 -1.86
N PRO A 87 -1.48 5.36 -2.28
CA PRO A 87 -2.14 4.05 -2.27
C PRO A 87 -2.46 3.57 -0.85
N GLY A 88 -1.61 3.90 0.14
CA GLY A 88 -1.89 3.64 1.54
C GLY A 88 -3.13 4.35 2.04
N GLY A 89 -3.29 5.64 1.71
CA GLY A 89 -4.46 6.44 2.03
C GLY A 89 -5.73 5.93 1.32
N PHE A 90 -5.63 5.53 0.06
CA PHE A 90 -6.76 4.93 -0.66
C PHE A 90 -7.24 3.65 0.05
N ARG A 91 -6.32 2.77 0.43
CA ARG A 91 -6.66 1.54 1.14
C ARG A 91 -7.19 1.80 2.55
N PHE A 92 -6.57 2.71 3.29
CA PHE A 92 -6.95 3.04 4.66
C PHE A 92 -8.34 3.70 4.76
N THR A 93 -8.76 4.47 3.77
CA THR A 93 -10.06 5.15 3.73
C THR A 93 -11.16 4.31 3.10
N CYS A 94 -10.84 3.14 2.52
CA CYS A 94 -11.79 2.27 1.86
C CYS A 94 -12.81 1.69 2.84
N TYR A 95 -14.10 1.84 2.53
CA TYR A 95 -15.18 1.30 3.33
C TYR A 95 -15.13 -0.23 3.47
N TYR A 96 -14.77 -0.93 2.40
CA TYR A 96 -14.66 -2.39 2.41
C TYR A 96 -13.54 -2.87 3.34
N TYR A 97 -12.34 -2.30 3.23
CA TYR A 97 -11.20 -2.66 4.06
C TYR A 97 -11.32 -2.19 5.51
N ARG A 98 -12.13 -1.17 5.76
CA ARG A 98 -12.44 -0.69 7.10
C ARG A 98 -12.87 -1.82 8.03
N GLY A 99 -13.76 -2.70 7.56
CA GLY A 99 -14.27 -3.83 8.35
C GLY A 99 -13.13 -4.74 8.85
N ALA A 100 -12.11 -4.99 8.01
CA ALA A 100 -10.95 -5.77 8.40
C ALA A 100 -10.06 -5.03 9.40
N TYR A 101 -9.71 -3.77 9.15
CA TYR A 101 -8.82 -2.99 10.03
C TYR A 101 -9.44 -2.74 11.39
N TYR A 102 -10.71 -2.32 11.43
CA TYR A 102 -11.36 -1.96 12.68
C TYR A 102 -11.70 -3.17 13.53
N LYS A 103 -12.09 -4.29 12.91
CA LYS A 103 -12.33 -5.53 13.63
C LYS A 103 -11.04 -6.12 14.22
N SER A 104 -10.00 -6.17 13.42
CA SER A 104 -8.74 -6.83 13.78
C SER A 104 -7.80 -5.95 14.60
N MET A 105 -7.66 -4.65 14.24
CA MET A 105 -6.70 -3.76 14.91
C MET A 105 -7.31 -3.04 16.11
N TRP A 106 -8.61 -2.70 16.05
CA TRP A 106 -9.26 -1.88 17.09
C TRP A 106 -10.43 -2.59 17.77
N ALA A 107 -10.77 -3.82 17.36
CA ALA A 107 -11.85 -4.63 17.91
C ALA A 107 -13.19 -3.88 17.99
N ASP A 108 -13.58 -3.15 16.94
CA ASP A 108 -14.66 -2.17 16.94
C ASP A 108 -15.80 -2.52 15.92
N PRO A 109 -16.68 -3.46 16.19
CA PRO A 109 -16.55 -4.60 17.11
C PRO A 109 -15.63 -5.68 16.51
N PRO A 110 -15.03 -6.59 17.32
CA PRO A 110 -14.17 -7.65 16.80
C PRO A 110 -14.94 -8.69 15.97
N ALA A 111 -16.19 -8.94 16.33
CA ALA A 111 -17.13 -9.79 15.60
C ALA A 111 -18.57 -9.46 15.97
N CYS A 112 -19.54 -9.95 15.18
CA CYS A 112 -20.96 -9.80 15.50
C CYS A 112 -21.29 -10.44 16.85
N ALA A 113 -22.09 -9.76 17.67
CA ALA A 113 -22.52 -10.17 19.00
C ALA A 113 -21.40 -10.35 20.03
N VAL A 114 -20.23 -9.77 19.79
CA VAL A 114 -19.09 -9.72 20.73
C VAL A 114 -18.95 -8.32 21.30
N GLY A 115 -18.71 -8.22 22.59
CA GLY A 115 -18.52 -6.96 23.28
C GLY A 115 -17.30 -6.20 22.78
N GLU A 116 -17.47 -4.91 22.53
CA GLU A 116 -16.44 -4.00 22.02
C GLU A 116 -15.81 -3.17 23.15
N PRO A 117 -14.58 -2.66 22.99
CA PRO A 117 -13.95 -1.84 24.01
C PRO A 117 -14.60 -0.46 24.16
N ARG A 118 -15.31 0.02 23.15
CA ARG A 118 -15.98 1.33 23.17
C ARG A 118 -17.36 1.26 23.77
N HIS A 119 -17.66 2.23 24.61
CA HIS A 119 -18.97 2.33 25.26
C HIS A 119 -19.99 3.13 24.46
N ASN A 120 -19.53 4.00 23.56
CA ASN A 120 -20.40 4.91 22.79
C ASN A 120 -20.06 4.86 21.31
N TYR A 121 -21.05 4.65 20.47
CA TYR A 121 -20.93 4.82 19.03
C TYR A 121 -20.78 6.31 18.69
N ARG A 122 -19.70 6.66 17.97
CA ARG A 122 -19.38 8.05 17.62
C ARG A 122 -19.97 8.50 16.29
N GLY A 123 -20.50 7.57 15.49
CA GLY A 123 -21.07 7.85 14.19
C GLY A 123 -20.02 8.10 13.09
N GLU A 124 -20.49 8.19 11.87
CA GLU A 124 -19.67 8.32 10.66
C GLU A 124 -19.13 9.77 10.45
N ARG A 125 -19.64 10.73 11.20
CA ARG A 125 -19.19 12.12 11.16
C ARG A 125 -18.01 12.42 12.09
N LYS A 126 -17.56 11.43 12.87
CA LYS A 126 -16.45 11.57 13.83
C LYS A 126 -15.31 10.61 13.48
N PHE A 127 -14.10 10.99 13.92
CA PHE A 127 -12.93 10.13 13.78
C PHE A 127 -13.16 8.78 14.49
N PRO A 128 -12.76 7.63 13.92
CA PRO A 128 -12.02 7.47 12.66
C PRO A 128 -12.90 7.39 11.40
N LEU A 129 -14.22 7.19 11.52
CA LEU A 129 -15.11 6.88 10.39
C LEU A 129 -15.23 8.03 9.37
N ILE A 130 -15.05 9.27 9.80
CA ILE A 130 -15.06 10.45 8.92
C ILE A 130 -14.01 10.37 7.79
N LEU A 131 -12.93 9.62 8.00
CA LEU A 131 -11.86 9.44 7.01
C LEU A 131 -12.35 8.77 5.71
N GLN A 132 -13.46 8.04 5.75
CA GLN A 132 -14.07 7.48 4.54
C GLN A 132 -14.49 8.54 3.52
N ASN A 133 -14.84 9.74 3.99
CA ASN A 133 -15.32 10.82 3.13
C ASN A 133 -14.22 11.34 2.18
N VAL A 134 -12.94 11.10 2.49
CA VAL A 134 -11.82 11.48 1.62
C VAL A 134 -11.40 10.37 0.65
N HIS A 135 -12.02 9.20 0.70
CA HIS A 135 -11.68 8.07 -0.16
C HIS A 135 -11.76 8.39 -1.66
N ARG A 136 -12.76 9.15 -2.08
CA ARG A 136 -12.91 9.57 -3.48
C ARG A 136 -11.74 10.42 -3.99
N TYR A 137 -11.08 11.19 -3.13
CA TYR A 137 -9.91 11.97 -3.53
C TYR A 137 -8.69 11.08 -3.74
N PHE A 138 -8.54 10.06 -2.89
CA PHE A 138 -7.52 9.03 -3.09
C PHE A 138 -7.77 8.16 -4.33
N LEU A 139 -9.02 8.04 -4.81
CA LEU A 139 -9.32 7.38 -6.07
C LEU A 139 -8.63 8.05 -7.25
N TYR A 140 -8.65 9.37 -7.32
CA TYR A 140 -7.96 10.09 -8.40
C TYR A 140 -6.45 9.86 -8.38
N LEU A 141 -5.86 9.85 -7.18
CA LEU A 141 -4.46 9.49 -7.02
C LEU A 141 -4.19 8.04 -7.40
N ALA A 142 -5.06 7.11 -7.02
CA ALA A 142 -4.92 5.70 -7.39
C ALA A 142 -4.98 5.49 -8.90
N LEU A 143 -5.86 6.21 -9.62
CA LEU A 143 -5.92 6.17 -11.08
C LEU A 143 -4.63 6.72 -11.72
N LEU A 144 -4.08 7.79 -11.17
CA LEU A 144 -2.79 8.32 -11.61
C LEU A 144 -1.66 7.31 -11.39
N PHE A 145 -1.63 6.63 -10.24
CA PHE A 145 -0.65 5.56 -9.97
C PHE A 145 -0.81 4.40 -10.93
N LEU A 146 -2.04 3.99 -11.23
CA LEU A 146 -2.30 2.92 -12.19
C LEU A 146 -1.76 3.27 -13.58
N PHE A 147 -1.85 4.54 -13.98
CA PHE A 147 -1.26 5.01 -15.23
C PHE A 147 0.28 4.84 -15.23
N PHE A 148 0.97 5.24 -14.16
CA PHE A 148 2.43 5.06 -14.07
C PHE A 148 2.83 3.59 -14.03
N LEU A 149 2.11 2.77 -13.28
CA LEU A 149 2.36 1.32 -13.23
C LEU A 149 2.17 0.66 -14.60
N ALA A 150 1.14 1.08 -15.35
CA ALA A 150 0.92 0.60 -16.73
C ALA A 150 2.05 1.04 -17.67
N TYR A 151 2.54 2.27 -17.51
CA TYR A 151 3.69 2.77 -18.26
C TYR A 151 4.97 1.98 -17.95
N ASP A 152 5.23 1.68 -16.68
CA ASP A 152 6.38 0.85 -16.28
C ASP A 152 6.25 -0.59 -16.78
N ALA A 153 5.05 -1.17 -16.75
CA ALA A 153 4.80 -2.49 -17.34
C ALA A 153 5.04 -2.51 -18.86
N TRP A 154 4.68 -1.41 -19.55
CA TRP A 154 4.98 -1.24 -20.97
C TRP A 154 6.49 -1.14 -21.23
N ASN A 155 7.20 -0.32 -20.47
CA ASN A 155 8.66 -0.17 -20.58
C ASN A 155 9.39 -1.48 -20.28
N ALA A 156 8.85 -2.29 -19.36
CA ALA A 156 9.38 -3.60 -19.00
C ALA A 156 9.30 -4.65 -20.13
N MET A 157 8.65 -4.34 -21.24
CA MET A 157 8.62 -5.19 -22.44
C MET A 157 9.75 -4.88 -23.43
N TRP A 158 10.55 -3.84 -23.19
CA TRP A 158 11.59 -3.39 -24.10
C TRP A 158 12.97 -3.59 -23.51
N PHE A 159 13.75 -4.47 -24.12
CA PHE A 159 15.07 -4.86 -23.64
C PHE A 159 16.15 -4.26 -24.56
N ALA A 160 17.21 -3.72 -23.96
CA ALA A 160 18.37 -3.27 -24.71
C ALA A 160 19.14 -4.50 -25.25
N GLY A 161 19.24 -4.60 -26.57
CA GLY A 161 20.04 -5.61 -27.25
C GLY A 161 21.53 -5.24 -27.32
N ALA A 162 22.38 -6.20 -27.65
CA ALA A 162 23.80 -5.98 -27.85
C ALA A 162 24.11 -5.04 -29.04
N ASP A 163 23.17 -4.84 -29.93
CA ASP A 163 23.19 -3.93 -31.09
C ASP A 163 22.81 -2.48 -30.75
N GLY A 164 22.56 -2.17 -29.48
CA GLY A 164 22.12 -0.86 -29.01
C GLY A 164 20.66 -0.53 -29.34
N LYS A 165 19.89 -1.48 -29.93
CA LYS A 165 18.47 -1.32 -30.21
C LYS A 165 17.62 -1.93 -29.12
N GLN A 166 16.39 -1.43 -29.00
CA GLN A 166 15.43 -2.03 -28.09
C GLN A 166 14.67 -3.15 -28.81
N HIS A 167 14.58 -4.29 -28.17
CA HIS A 167 13.86 -5.48 -28.65
C HIS A 167 12.67 -5.78 -27.73
N PHE A 168 11.54 -6.05 -28.33
CA PHE A 168 10.36 -6.48 -27.60
C PHE A 168 10.58 -7.89 -27.02
N GLY A 169 10.27 -8.05 -25.76
CA GLY A 169 10.38 -9.34 -25.05
C GLY A 169 9.50 -9.39 -23.82
N VAL A 170 9.27 -10.61 -23.34
CA VAL A 170 8.50 -10.83 -22.11
C VAL A 170 9.34 -11.67 -21.16
N GLY A 171 9.74 -11.07 -20.06
CA GLY A 171 10.45 -11.73 -18.96
C GLY A 171 9.55 -11.95 -17.75
N VAL A 172 10.08 -12.61 -16.73
CA VAL A 172 9.35 -12.82 -15.46
C VAL A 172 8.95 -11.50 -14.83
N GLY A 173 9.86 -10.50 -14.83
CA GLY A 173 9.55 -9.17 -14.31
C GLY A 173 8.41 -8.48 -15.08
N THR A 174 8.35 -8.64 -16.41
CA THR A 174 7.26 -8.12 -17.24
C THR A 174 5.91 -8.73 -16.83
N ILE A 175 5.88 -10.05 -16.59
CA ILE A 175 4.65 -10.73 -16.15
C ILE A 175 4.21 -10.22 -14.78
N VAL A 176 5.14 -10.09 -13.83
CA VAL A 176 4.85 -9.57 -12.48
C VAL A 176 4.31 -8.16 -12.53
N LEU A 177 4.94 -7.26 -13.29
CA LEU A 177 4.50 -5.87 -13.44
C LEU A 177 3.13 -5.78 -14.11
N THR A 178 2.90 -6.57 -15.16
CA THR A 178 1.59 -6.62 -15.83
C THR A 178 0.49 -7.14 -14.90
N ALA A 179 0.75 -8.21 -14.15
CA ALA A 179 -0.19 -8.75 -13.17
C ALA A 179 -0.51 -7.76 -12.03
N ASN A 180 0.42 -6.84 -11.72
CA ASN A 180 0.22 -5.83 -10.70
C ASN A 180 -0.67 -4.67 -11.17
N VAL A 181 -0.79 -4.47 -12.47
CA VAL A 181 -1.67 -3.45 -13.10
C VAL A 181 -3.09 -3.96 -13.29
N LEU A 182 -3.27 -5.26 -13.56
CA LEU A 182 -4.56 -5.92 -13.81
C LEU A 182 -5.32 -6.21 -12.51
#